data_b7a233cb0f7d410787555f97f0c5cc36
#
_entry.id   b7a233cb0f7d410787555f97f0c5cc36
#
_cell.length_a   1.000
_cell.length_b   1.000
_cell.length_c   1.000
_cell.angle_alpha   90.00
_cell.angle_beta   90.00
_cell.angle_gamma   90.00
#
_symmetry.space_group_name_H-M   'P 1'
#
loop_
_entity.id
_entity.type
_entity.pdbx_description
1 polymer ?
#
loop_
_entity_poly.entity_id
_entity_poly.type
_entity_poly.pdbx_seq_one_letter_code
_entity_poly.pdbx_strand_id
1 'polypeptide(L)'
;LTCDYVVSSGAEVRNPQQEVVKSTPISIELCEEVYDTAKKYPVSVAFFTDRYDYRIGTKKEIEDGIIQQIRLFNMDIDTSEEIVRKSPQYRRIAGNTKGISDIRSLESSGAPVYKIFIFAADVEQLEKLSDELKENPAVAVASSFIYNQEITAVEAQKGPVLKEYIESLGYTMDEVMVLGDSLNDYSMISMDFGATVAMENAVPEIKKAA
;
A
#
# COMPACT_ATOMS: atom_id res chain seq x y z
N LEU A 1 0.69 -20.62 12.55
CA LEU A 1 -0.63 -20.06 12.81
C LEU A 1 -1.49 -20.31 11.58
N THR A 2 -2.69 -20.84 11.80
CA THR A 2 -3.71 -20.97 10.75
C THR A 2 -4.69 -19.81 10.98
N CYS A 3 -4.71 -18.82 10.08
CA CYS A 3 -5.55 -17.64 10.19
C CYS A 3 -5.94 -17.14 8.80
N ASP A 4 -6.91 -16.28 8.76
CA ASP A 4 -7.25 -15.50 7.57
C ASP A 4 -6.32 -14.30 7.45
N TYR A 5 -6.20 -13.75 6.25
CA TYR A 5 -5.29 -12.65 5.96
C TYR A 5 -6.05 -11.52 5.27
N VAL A 6 -5.96 -10.31 5.83
CA VAL A 6 -6.35 -9.06 5.16
C VAL A 6 -5.07 -8.40 4.70
N VAL A 7 -4.81 -8.41 3.41
CA VAL A 7 -3.54 -7.97 2.80
C VAL A 7 -3.73 -6.79 1.86
N SER A 8 -2.65 -6.26 1.31
CA SER A 8 -2.68 -5.12 0.36
C SER A 8 -3.45 -3.92 0.91
N SER A 9 -3.24 -3.61 2.20
CA SER A 9 -3.89 -2.47 2.92
C SER A 9 -5.42 -2.57 3.00
N GLY A 10 -5.97 -3.80 2.88
CA GLY A 10 -7.40 -4.09 2.89
C GLY A 10 -7.97 -4.53 1.54
N ALA A 11 -7.22 -4.37 0.45
CA ALA A 11 -7.74 -4.65 -0.89
C ALA A 11 -7.98 -6.15 -1.18
N GLU A 12 -7.46 -7.05 -0.34
CA GLU A 12 -7.62 -8.49 -0.55
C GLU A 12 -7.77 -9.21 0.79
N VAL A 13 -8.72 -10.14 0.85
CA VAL A 13 -8.90 -11.08 1.96
C VAL A 13 -8.64 -12.49 1.48
N ARG A 14 -7.84 -13.24 2.21
CA ARG A 14 -7.50 -14.64 1.94
C ARG A 14 -7.87 -15.53 3.12
N ASN A 15 -8.36 -16.72 2.80
CA ASN A 15 -8.59 -17.75 3.81
C ASN A 15 -7.24 -18.41 4.25
N PRO A 16 -7.27 -19.33 5.26
CA PRO A 16 -6.07 -20.02 5.71
C PRO A 16 -5.36 -20.86 4.63
N GLN A 17 -6.05 -21.23 3.55
CA GLN A 17 -5.50 -21.94 2.40
C GLN A 17 -4.87 -20.99 1.36
N GLN A 18 -4.82 -19.68 1.65
CA GLN A 18 -4.34 -18.63 0.77
C GLN A 18 -5.22 -18.37 -0.48
N GLU A 19 -6.45 -18.89 -0.48
CA GLU A 19 -7.41 -18.60 -1.53
C GLU A 19 -8.03 -17.22 -1.30
N VAL A 20 -8.18 -16.44 -2.37
CA VAL A 20 -8.81 -15.12 -2.33
C VAL A 20 -10.31 -15.28 -2.11
N VAL A 21 -10.82 -14.79 -0.99
CA VAL A 21 -12.26 -14.82 -0.65
C VAL A 21 -12.95 -13.48 -0.93
N LYS A 22 -12.18 -12.39 -0.94
CA LYS A 22 -12.65 -11.06 -1.32
C LYS A 22 -11.51 -10.27 -1.96
N SER A 23 -11.85 -9.44 -2.95
CA SER A 23 -10.89 -8.59 -3.66
C SER A 23 -11.57 -7.27 -4.07
N THR A 24 -10.89 -6.15 -3.81
CA THR A 24 -11.35 -4.80 -4.13
C THR A 24 -10.22 -4.06 -4.86
N PRO A 25 -10.03 -4.32 -6.16
CA PRO A 25 -8.97 -3.67 -6.93
C PRO A 25 -9.30 -2.21 -7.25
N ILE A 26 -8.28 -1.44 -7.54
CA ILE A 26 -8.39 -0.09 -8.11
C ILE A 26 -8.68 -0.24 -9.61
N SER A 27 -9.62 0.52 -10.15
CA SER A 27 -9.89 0.52 -11.59
C SER A 27 -8.72 1.10 -12.38
N ILE A 28 -8.59 0.74 -13.65
CA ILE A 28 -7.50 1.27 -14.51
C ILE A 28 -7.64 2.79 -14.70
N GLU A 29 -8.86 3.30 -14.82
CA GLU A 29 -9.15 4.72 -14.91
C GLU A 29 -8.66 5.45 -13.67
N LEU A 30 -8.94 4.91 -12.49
CA LEU A 30 -8.49 5.49 -11.22
C LEU A 30 -6.96 5.38 -11.07
N CYS A 31 -6.34 4.30 -11.56
CA CYS A 31 -4.88 4.20 -11.64
C CYS A 31 -4.26 5.30 -12.52
N GLU A 32 -4.90 5.64 -13.66
CA GLU A 32 -4.47 6.74 -14.52
C GLU A 32 -4.58 8.08 -13.82
N GLU A 33 -5.71 8.39 -13.18
CA GLU A 33 -5.91 9.64 -12.43
C GLU A 33 -4.87 9.83 -11.33
N VAL A 34 -4.63 8.79 -10.53
CA VAL A 34 -3.61 8.81 -9.47
C VAL A 34 -2.20 8.99 -10.06
N TYR A 35 -1.88 8.29 -11.14
CA TYR A 35 -0.58 8.39 -11.78
C TYR A 35 -0.36 9.76 -12.43
N ASP A 36 -1.39 10.33 -13.07
CA ASP A 36 -1.34 11.66 -13.67
C ASP A 36 -1.13 12.75 -12.62
N THR A 37 -1.71 12.57 -11.45
CA THR A 37 -1.43 13.44 -10.30
C THR A 37 -0.01 13.24 -9.79
N ALA A 38 0.43 12.00 -9.60
CA ALA A 38 1.77 11.68 -9.11
C ALA A 38 2.90 12.21 -10.00
N LYS A 39 2.72 12.21 -11.34
CA LYS A 39 3.71 12.74 -12.30
C LYS A 39 4.06 14.22 -12.13
N LYS A 40 3.23 14.99 -11.42
CA LYS A 40 3.51 16.41 -11.12
C LYS A 40 4.59 16.59 -10.05
N TYR A 41 4.96 15.51 -9.38
CA TYR A 41 5.87 15.48 -8.22
C TYR A 41 7.08 14.59 -8.48
N PRO A 42 8.23 14.86 -7.83
CA PRO A 42 9.44 14.04 -7.97
C PRO A 42 9.35 12.75 -7.14
N VAL A 43 8.41 11.89 -7.48
CA VAL A 43 8.12 10.64 -6.75
C VAL A 43 8.31 9.41 -7.62
N SER A 44 8.50 8.27 -7.00
CA SER A 44 8.49 6.96 -7.65
C SER A 44 7.16 6.26 -7.38
N VAL A 45 6.62 5.59 -8.41
CA VAL A 45 5.33 4.91 -8.35
C VAL A 45 5.49 3.44 -8.70
N ALA A 46 4.83 2.57 -7.94
CA ALA A 46 4.71 1.14 -8.22
C ALA A 46 3.25 0.70 -8.05
N PHE A 47 2.76 -0.14 -8.97
CA PHE A 47 1.42 -0.71 -8.96
C PHE A 47 1.51 -2.16 -8.47
N PHE A 48 0.95 -2.45 -7.31
CA PHE A 48 1.00 -3.78 -6.68
C PHE A 48 -0.23 -4.59 -7.11
N THR A 49 0.03 -5.76 -7.68
CA THR A 49 -1.00 -6.70 -8.13
C THR A 49 -0.90 -8.03 -7.38
N ASP A 50 -1.71 -9.00 -7.78
CA ASP A 50 -1.70 -10.36 -7.22
C ASP A 50 -0.41 -11.14 -7.51
N ARG A 51 0.35 -10.75 -8.55
CA ARG A 51 1.52 -11.51 -9.04
C ARG A 51 2.80 -10.71 -9.08
N TYR A 52 2.74 -9.48 -9.58
CA TYR A 52 3.92 -8.64 -9.83
C TYR A 52 3.67 -7.21 -9.39
N ASP A 53 4.76 -6.51 -9.13
CA ASP A 53 4.77 -5.07 -8.99
C ASP A 53 5.08 -4.46 -10.36
N TYR A 54 4.24 -3.57 -10.85
CA TYR A 54 4.47 -2.90 -12.13
C TYR A 54 5.00 -1.50 -11.95
N ARG A 55 5.93 -1.09 -12.80
CA ARG A 55 6.47 0.28 -12.83
C ARG A 55 6.55 0.79 -14.25
N ILE A 56 6.25 2.07 -14.44
CA ILE A 56 6.38 2.75 -15.72
C ILE A 56 7.78 3.36 -15.80
N GLY A 57 8.45 3.18 -16.94
CA GLY A 57 9.77 3.75 -17.21
C GLY A 57 10.71 2.79 -17.93
N THR A 58 11.88 3.29 -18.25
CA THR A 58 12.98 2.48 -18.79
C THR A 58 13.52 1.52 -17.71
N LYS A 59 14.19 0.47 -18.16
CA LYS A 59 14.84 -0.48 -17.25
C LYS A 59 15.72 0.22 -16.22
N LYS A 60 16.48 1.24 -16.64
CA LYS A 60 17.36 1.99 -15.74
C LYS A 60 16.57 2.76 -14.68
N GLU A 61 15.53 3.49 -15.06
CA GLU A 61 14.68 4.24 -14.13
C GLU A 61 14.01 3.32 -13.10
N ILE A 62 13.56 2.15 -13.53
CA ILE A 62 12.96 1.14 -12.65
C ILE A 62 14.00 0.61 -11.65
N GLU A 63 15.20 0.28 -12.11
CA GLU A 63 16.29 -0.18 -11.24
C GLU A 63 16.71 0.91 -10.24
N ASP A 64 16.87 2.15 -10.68
CA ASP A 64 17.21 3.29 -9.82
C ASP A 64 16.12 3.53 -8.76
N GLY A 65 14.84 3.42 -9.15
CA GLY A 65 13.70 3.51 -8.22
C GLY A 65 13.69 2.38 -7.18
N ILE A 66 14.06 1.15 -7.55
CA ILE A 66 14.19 0.04 -6.59
C ILE A 66 15.32 0.31 -5.59
N ILE A 67 16.44 0.83 -6.06
CA ILE A 67 17.57 1.18 -5.19
C ILE A 67 17.17 2.28 -4.21
N GLN A 68 16.52 3.33 -4.70
CA GLN A 68 15.99 4.41 -3.87
C GLN A 68 15.02 3.87 -2.81
N GLN A 69 14.07 3.04 -3.20
CA GLN A 69 13.13 2.40 -2.27
C GLN A 69 13.88 1.67 -1.15
N ILE A 70 14.86 0.83 -1.49
CA ILE A 70 15.60 0.06 -0.50
C ILE A 70 16.35 0.96 0.47
N ARG A 71 16.99 2.00 -0.02
CA ARG A 71 17.71 2.97 0.82
C ARG A 71 16.79 3.68 1.79
N LEU A 72 15.67 4.20 1.32
CA LEU A 72 14.69 4.92 2.14
C LEU A 72 14.11 4.03 3.24
N PHE A 73 13.70 2.81 2.89
CA PHE A 73 13.05 1.91 3.84
C PHE A 73 14.00 1.21 4.81
N ASN A 74 15.30 1.21 4.53
CA ASN A 74 16.32 0.75 5.49
C ASN A 74 16.94 1.91 6.31
N MET A 75 16.49 3.15 6.10
CA MET A 75 17.07 4.35 6.72
C MET A 75 18.57 4.51 6.44
N ASP A 76 19.08 3.91 5.37
CA ASP A 76 20.48 3.88 4.98
C ASP A 76 20.65 4.46 3.56
N ILE A 77 20.38 5.75 3.46
CA ILE A 77 20.41 6.49 2.20
C ILE A 77 21.84 6.59 1.61
N ASP A 78 22.85 6.45 2.45
CA ASP A 78 24.26 6.55 2.05
C ASP A 78 24.84 5.21 1.53
N THR A 79 24.10 4.13 1.65
CA THR A 79 24.54 2.83 1.12
C THR A 79 24.81 2.89 -0.37
N SER A 80 26.00 2.45 -0.78
CA SER A 80 26.37 2.46 -2.20
C SER A 80 25.45 1.60 -3.04
N GLU A 81 25.22 2.02 -4.29
CA GLU A 81 24.40 1.28 -5.24
C GLU A 81 24.88 -0.15 -5.43
N GLU A 82 26.19 -0.38 -5.45
CA GLU A 82 26.77 -1.72 -5.60
C GLU A 82 26.36 -2.66 -4.46
N ILE A 83 26.36 -2.16 -3.21
CA ILE A 83 25.93 -2.94 -2.05
C ILE A 83 24.45 -3.27 -2.14
N VAL A 84 23.60 -2.26 -2.47
CA VAL A 84 22.17 -2.46 -2.63
C VAL A 84 21.86 -3.51 -3.70
N ARG A 85 22.47 -3.42 -4.88
CA ARG A 85 22.27 -4.37 -5.99
C ARG A 85 22.63 -5.81 -5.64
N LYS A 86 23.58 -6.02 -4.73
CA LYS A 86 23.99 -7.35 -4.24
C LYS A 86 23.07 -7.89 -3.13
N SER A 87 22.19 -7.06 -2.55
CA SER A 87 21.36 -7.45 -1.42
C SER A 87 20.28 -8.48 -1.81
N PRO A 88 19.87 -9.36 -0.88
CA PRO A 88 18.72 -10.24 -1.08
C PRO A 88 17.42 -9.47 -1.35
N GLN A 89 17.27 -8.31 -0.72
CA GLN A 89 16.10 -7.44 -0.87
C GLN A 89 15.98 -6.90 -2.29
N TYR A 90 17.09 -6.44 -2.89
CA TYR A 90 17.09 -6.00 -4.29
C TYR A 90 16.68 -7.14 -5.23
N ARG A 91 17.27 -8.32 -5.06
CA ARG A 91 16.95 -9.48 -5.90
C ARG A 91 15.47 -9.87 -5.80
N ARG A 92 14.88 -9.80 -4.61
CA ARG A 92 13.46 -10.08 -4.38
C ARG A 92 12.57 -9.05 -5.08
N ILE A 93 12.82 -7.75 -4.86
CA ILE A 93 11.99 -6.69 -5.44
C ILE A 93 12.16 -6.67 -6.96
N ALA A 94 13.39 -6.66 -7.48
CA ALA A 94 13.66 -6.63 -8.91
C ALA A 94 13.12 -7.88 -9.63
N GLY A 95 13.18 -9.05 -9.00
CA GLY A 95 12.62 -10.30 -9.55
C GLY A 95 11.09 -10.28 -9.63
N ASN A 96 10.43 -9.52 -8.74
CA ASN A 96 8.98 -9.36 -8.73
C ASN A 96 8.50 -8.14 -9.55
N THR A 97 9.40 -7.26 -10.00
CA THR A 97 9.02 -6.04 -10.72
C THR A 97 8.97 -6.28 -12.23
N LYS A 98 7.92 -5.77 -12.87
CA LYS A 98 7.73 -5.72 -14.33
C LYS A 98 7.68 -4.27 -14.80
N GLY A 99 8.44 -3.96 -15.87
CA GLY A 99 8.34 -2.67 -16.56
C GLY A 99 7.16 -2.67 -17.53
N ILE A 100 6.43 -1.56 -17.59
CA ILE A 100 5.37 -1.29 -18.55
C ILE A 100 5.59 0.08 -19.19
N SER A 101 5.02 0.28 -20.39
CA SER A 101 5.10 1.54 -21.12
C SER A 101 4.14 2.61 -20.58
N ASP A 102 2.98 2.17 -20.12
CA ASP A 102 1.86 3.02 -19.69
C ASP A 102 0.88 2.23 -18.80
N ILE A 103 -0.08 2.94 -18.21
CA ILE A 103 -1.10 2.33 -17.33
C ILE A 103 -2.00 1.34 -18.09
N ARG A 104 -2.34 1.60 -19.35
CA ARG A 104 -3.21 0.71 -20.14
C ARG A 104 -2.59 -0.66 -20.38
N SER A 105 -1.26 -0.76 -20.27
CA SER A 105 -0.58 -2.05 -20.30
C SER A 105 -0.97 -2.96 -19.11
N LEU A 106 -1.41 -2.40 -17.98
CA LEU A 106 -1.95 -3.18 -16.84
C LEU A 106 -3.26 -3.88 -17.20
N GLU A 107 -4.16 -3.18 -17.91
CA GLU A 107 -5.41 -3.75 -18.41
C GLU A 107 -5.16 -4.98 -19.28
N SER A 108 -4.22 -4.86 -20.19
CA SER A 108 -3.82 -5.96 -21.08
C SER A 108 -3.22 -7.15 -20.34
N SER A 109 -2.64 -6.93 -19.15
CA SER A 109 -2.09 -8.01 -18.31
C SER A 109 -3.17 -8.82 -17.59
N GLY A 110 -4.40 -8.27 -17.45
CA GLY A 110 -5.49 -8.83 -16.66
C GLY A 110 -5.21 -8.89 -15.15
N ALA A 111 -4.13 -8.25 -14.68
CA ALA A 111 -3.74 -8.27 -13.28
C ALA A 111 -4.51 -7.19 -12.49
N PRO A 112 -5.23 -7.54 -11.42
CA PRO A 112 -5.91 -6.56 -10.57
C PRO A 112 -4.89 -5.71 -9.82
N VAL A 113 -5.03 -4.38 -9.85
CA VAL A 113 -4.20 -3.48 -9.04
C VAL A 113 -4.83 -3.32 -7.67
N TYR A 114 -4.16 -3.75 -6.64
CA TYR A 114 -4.66 -3.67 -5.26
C TYR A 114 -4.17 -2.43 -4.52
N LYS A 115 -2.99 -1.95 -4.86
CA LYS A 115 -2.38 -0.80 -4.21
C LYS A 115 -1.45 -0.07 -5.15
N ILE A 116 -1.50 1.25 -5.14
CA ILE A 116 -0.46 2.09 -5.74
C ILE A 116 0.45 2.55 -4.61
N PHE A 117 1.72 2.23 -4.73
CA PHE A 117 2.76 2.55 -3.76
C PHE A 117 3.61 3.69 -4.29
N ILE A 118 3.54 4.84 -3.63
CA ILE A 118 4.27 6.05 -4.02
C ILE A 118 5.30 6.36 -2.93
N PHE A 119 6.52 6.67 -3.33
CA PHE A 119 7.58 6.98 -2.38
C PHE A 119 8.55 8.02 -2.91
N ALA A 120 9.12 8.78 -1.99
CA ALA A 120 10.12 9.82 -2.29
C ALA A 120 11.02 10.09 -1.08
N ALA A 121 12.22 10.63 -1.34
CA ALA A 121 13.10 11.14 -0.28
C ALA A 121 12.61 12.50 0.24
N ASP A 122 11.97 13.29 -0.61
CA ASP A 122 11.40 14.59 -0.27
C ASP A 122 10.01 14.41 0.34
N VAL A 123 9.96 14.44 1.67
CA VAL A 123 8.71 14.24 2.44
C VAL A 123 7.72 15.38 2.19
N GLU A 124 8.18 16.63 2.02
CA GLU A 124 7.31 17.78 1.76
C GLU A 124 6.55 17.62 0.43
N GLN A 125 7.22 17.15 -0.62
CA GLN A 125 6.58 16.87 -1.90
C GLN A 125 5.61 15.70 -1.81
N LEU A 126 5.94 14.71 -1.00
CA LEU A 126 5.07 13.55 -0.77
C LEU A 126 3.80 13.94 0.01
N GLU A 127 3.89 14.87 0.96
CA GLU A 127 2.75 15.42 1.69
C GLU A 127 1.84 16.25 0.76
N LYS A 128 2.40 17.13 -0.07
CA LYS A 128 1.63 17.90 -1.06
C LYS A 128 0.87 16.99 -2.03
N LEU A 129 1.52 15.95 -2.51
CA LEU A 129 0.88 14.94 -3.34
C LEU A 129 -0.25 14.22 -2.58
N SER A 130 0.00 13.85 -1.33
CA SER A 130 -1.01 13.20 -0.47
C SER A 130 -2.26 14.07 -0.32
N ASP A 131 -2.09 15.38 -0.10
CA ASP A 131 -3.21 16.29 0.07
C ASP A 131 -4.01 16.46 -1.24
N GLU A 132 -3.33 16.55 -2.40
CA GLU A 132 -4.01 16.58 -3.70
C GLU A 132 -4.78 15.27 -3.99
N LEU A 133 -4.19 14.11 -3.66
CA LEU A 133 -4.86 12.82 -3.86
C LEU A 133 -6.07 12.62 -2.96
N LYS A 134 -6.06 13.15 -1.73
CA LYS A 134 -7.21 13.08 -0.80
C LYS A 134 -8.44 13.87 -1.28
N GLU A 135 -8.28 14.78 -2.23
CA GLU A 135 -9.41 15.47 -2.86
C GLU A 135 -10.26 14.52 -3.73
N ASN A 136 -9.70 13.40 -4.17
CA ASN A 136 -10.44 12.38 -4.92
C ASN A 136 -11.15 11.41 -3.95
N PRO A 137 -12.50 11.44 -3.86
CA PRO A 137 -13.25 10.61 -2.92
C PRO A 137 -13.23 9.10 -3.24
N ALA A 138 -12.74 8.72 -4.43
CA ALA A 138 -12.67 7.32 -4.84
C ALA A 138 -11.42 6.60 -4.32
N VAL A 139 -10.45 7.32 -3.72
CA VAL A 139 -9.24 6.73 -3.18
C VAL A 139 -9.13 6.90 -1.67
N ALA A 140 -8.50 5.95 -1.02
CA ALA A 140 -7.98 6.09 0.31
C ALA A 140 -6.47 6.28 0.24
N VAL A 141 -5.98 7.33 0.93
CA VAL A 141 -4.56 7.66 1.02
C VAL A 141 -4.10 7.41 2.44
N ALA A 142 -3.16 6.50 2.62
CA ALA A 142 -2.58 6.17 3.91
C ALA A 142 -1.05 6.09 3.81
N SER A 143 -0.38 6.06 4.95
CA SER A 143 1.08 5.90 5.03
C SER A 143 1.42 4.81 6.03
N SER A 144 2.41 3.99 5.71
CA SER A 144 3.03 3.04 6.64
C SER A 144 4.42 3.48 7.07
N PHE A 145 4.97 4.51 6.44
CA PHE A 145 6.29 5.07 6.74
C PHE A 145 6.39 6.50 6.20
N ILE A 146 7.28 7.34 6.78
CA ILE A 146 7.39 8.76 6.42
C ILE A 146 7.76 9.02 4.95
N TYR A 147 8.33 8.04 4.27
CA TYR A 147 8.77 8.16 2.87
C TYR A 147 7.81 7.53 1.86
N ASN A 148 6.58 7.13 2.28
CA ASN A 148 5.63 6.55 1.34
C ASN A 148 4.19 7.02 1.54
N GLN A 149 3.42 6.88 0.46
CA GLN A 149 1.96 6.88 0.46
C GLN A 149 1.47 5.56 -0.16
N GLU A 150 0.43 5.02 0.41
CA GLU A 150 -0.28 3.82 -0.05
C GLU A 150 -1.68 4.22 -0.49
N ILE A 151 -1.97 4.07 -1.76
CA ILE A 151 -3.25 4.43 -2.35
C ILE A 151 -4.01 3.15 -2.65
N THR A 152 -5.24 3.05 -2.15
CA THR A 152 -6.18 1.97 -2.43
C THR A 152 -7.52 2.55 -2.92
N ALA A 153 -8.40 1.71 -3.44
CA ALA A 153 -9.80 2.13 -3.58
C ALA A 153 -10.37 2.47 -2.19
N VAL A 154 -11.26 3.45 -2.12
CA VAL A 154 -11.80 3.92 -0.82
C VAL A 154 -12.51 2.81 -0.04
N GLU A 155 -13.12 1.84 -0.75
CA GLU A 155 -13.77 0.67 -0.16
C GLU A 155 -12.79 -0.39 0.37
N ALA A 156 -11.50 -0.30 -0.01
CA ALA A 156 -10.48 -1.28 0.32
C ALA A 156 -9.71 -0.93 1.60
N GLN A 157 -10.24 -0.06 2.46
CA GLN A 157 -9.60 0.27 3.73
C GLN A 157 -9.73 -0.88 4.74
N LYS A 158 -8.70 -1.08 5.59
CA LYS A 158 -8.62 -2.19 6.56
C LYS A 158 -9.87 -2.30 7.45
N GLY A 159 -10.36 -1.19 7.99
CA GLY A 159 -11.49 -1.18 8.92
C GLY A 159 -12.80 -1.68 8.29
N PRO A 160 -13.31 -1.02 7.24
CA PRO A 160 -14.53 -1.45 6.54
C PRO A 160 -14.45 -2.89 6.03
N VAL A 161 -13.30 -3.28 5.46
CA VAL A 161 -13.11 -4.65 4.93
C VAL A 161 -13.10 -5.68 6.06
N LEU A 162 -12.42 -5.39 7.18
CA LEU A 162 -12.41 -6.26 8.34
C LEU A 162 -13.82 -6.42 8.92
N LYS A 163 -14.55 -5.32 9.10
CA LYS A 163 -15.94 -5.36 9.58
C LYS A 163 -16.79 -6.29 8.72
N GLU A 164 -16.83 -6.05 7.41
CA GLU A 164 -17.61 -6.86 6.49
C GLU A 164 -17.21 -8.35 6.55
N TYR A 165 -15.91 -8.61 6.67
CA TYR A 165 -15.38 -9.97 6.73
C TYR A 165 -15.80 -10.70 8.00
N ILE A 166 -15.62 -10.08 9.18
CA ILE A 166 -16.02 -10.73 10.46
C ILE A 166 -17.52 -10.94 10.53
N GLU A 167 -18.33 -10.00 10.04
CA GLU A 167 -19.78 -10.14 9.96
C GLU A 167 -20.20 -11.32 9.04
N SER A 168 -19.48 -11.54 7.94
CA SER A 168 -19.69 -12.69 7.06
C SER A 168 -19.38 -14.04 7.74
N LEU A 169 -18.53 -14.03 8.76
CA LEU A 169 -18.21 -15.20 9.60
C LEU A 169 -19.15 -15.36 10.79
N GLY A 170 -20.10 -14.44 10.97
CA GLY A 170 -21.09 -14.45 12.05
C GLY A 170 -20.64 -13.79 13.35
N TYR A 171 -19.53 -13.05 13.34
CA TYR A 171 -19.06 -12.25 14.47
C TYR A 171 -19.66 -10.84 14.44
N THR A 172 -19.79 -10.23 15.60
CA THR A 172 -20.10 -8.81 15.76
C THR A 172 -18.80 -8.02 16.03
N MET A 173 -18.84 -6.70 15.83
CA MET A 173 -17.67 -5.87 16.11
C MET A 173 -17.26 -5.90 17.60
N ASP A 174 -18.22 -6.03 18.52
CA ASP A 174 -17.97 -6.10 19.96
C ASP A 174 -17.14 -7.35 20.38
N GLU A 175 -17.11 -8.37 19.53
CA GLU A 175 -16.36 -9.62 19.79
C GLU A 175 -14.92 -9.56 19.27
N VAL A 176 -14.52 -8.46 18.63
CA VAL A 176 -13.23 -8.35 17.94
C VAL A 176 -12.36 -7.29 18.57
N MET A 177 -11.11 -7.63 18.81
CA MET A 177 -10.04 -6.70 19.21
C MET A 177 -9.16 -6.41 17.99
N VAL A 178 -8.86 -5.14 17.75
CA VAL A 178 -7.96 -4.69 16.69
C VAL A 178 -6.73 -3.99 17.26
N LEU A 179 -5.57 -4.18 16.63
CA LEU A 179 -4.31 -3.56 17.03
C LEU A 179 -3.69 -2.86 15.82
N GLY A 180 -3.10 -1.68 16.03
CA GLY A 180 -2.47 -0.92 14.96
C GLY A 180 -1.33 -0.02 15.45
N ASP A 181 -0.48 0.42 14.53
CA ASP A 181 0.64 1.30 14.86
C ASP A 181 0.84 2.46 13.87
N SER A 182 0.34 2.36 12.64
CA SER A 182 0.58 3.32 11.57
C SER A 182 -0.72 3.85 10.94
N LEU A 183 -0.64 4.94 10.18
CA LEU A 183 -1.83 5.61 9.62
C LEU A 183 -2.67 4.71 8.70
N ASN A 184 -2.08 3.70 8.09
CA ASN A 184 -2.84 2.71 7.30
C ASN A 184 -3.73 1.79 8.17
N ASP A 185 -3.60 1.84 9.51
CA ASP A 185 -4.47 1.16 10.47
C ASP A 185 -5.59 2.07 10.98
N TYR A 186 -5.52 3.39 10.70
CA TYR A 186 -6.44 4.37 11.26
C TYR A 186 -7.91 4.03 10.99
N SER A 187 -8.23 3.60 9.76
CA SER A 187 -9.59 3.22 9.40
C SER A 187 -10.15 2.07 10.25
N MET A 188 -9.28 1.23 10.81
CA MET A 188 -9.66 0.12 11.68
C MET A 188 -9.71 0.56 13.15
N ILE A 189 -8.70 1.29 13.61
CA ILE A 189 -8.60 1.74 15.02
C ILE A 189 -9.68 2.77 15.37
N SER A 190 -10.15 3.57 14.41
CA SER A 190 -11.18 4.58 14.64
C SER A 190 -12.62 4.06 14.58
N MET A 191 -12.83 2.75 14.41
CA MET A 191 -14.16 2.12 14.41
C MET A 191 -14.48 1.53 15.79
N ASP A 192 -15.77 1.37 16.09
CA ASP A 192 -16.28 0.82 17.37
C ASP A 192 -16.15 -0.71 17.41
N PHE A 193 -14.92 -1.22 17.38
CA PHE A 193 -14.64 -2.62 17.71
C PHE A 193 -14.67 -2.84 19.23
N GLY A 194 -14.85 -4.07 19.68
CA GLY A 194 -14.91 -4.42 21.09
C GLY A 194 -13.68 -4.00 21.90
N ALA A 195 -12.53 -3.92 21.25
CA ALA A 195 -11.34 -3.24 21.76
C ALA A 195 -10.47 -2.71 20.63
N THR A 196 -9.99 -1.48 20.77
CA THR A 196 -8.98 -0.89 19.89
C THR A 196 -7.69 -0.66 20.67
N VAL A 197 -6.56 -1.07 20.11
CA VAL A 197 -5.27 -1.07 20.82
C VAL A 197 -4.20 -0.43 19.96
N ALA A 198 -3.60 0.65 20.43
CA ALA A 198 -2.39 1.22 19.85
C ALA A 198 -1.15 0.47 20.35
N MET A 199 -0.27 0.08 19.44
CA MET A 199 1.03 -0.48 19.80
C MET A 199 1.91 0.57 20.49
N GLU A 200 2.92 0.13 21.27
CA GLU A 200 3.81 1.05 21.99
C GLU A 200 4.51 2.03 21.03
N ASN A 201 4.95 1.53 19.90
CA ASN A 201 5.61 2.32 18.82
C ASN A 201 4.63 3.07 17.91
N ALA A 202 3.31 3.03 18.20
CA ALA A 202 2.31 3.64 17.34
C ALA A 202 2.49 5.16 17.23
N VAL A 203 2.17 5.70 16.06
CA VAL A 203 2.15 7.14 15.80
C VAL A 203 1.09 7.84 16.69
N PRO A 204 1.26 9.15 17.00
CA PRO A 204 0.37 9.86 17.93
C PRO A 204 -1.11 9.79 17.55
N GLU A 205 -1.43 9.82 16.26
CA GLU A 205 -2.81 9.76 15.75
C GLU A 205 -3.49 8.44 16.10
N ILE A 206 -2.76 7.33 15.98
CA ILE A 206 -3.26 6.00 16.33
C ILE A 206 -3.44 5.89 17.85
N LYS A 207 -2.48 6.37 18.66
CA LYS A 207 -2.60 6.40 20.13
C LYS A 207 -3.78 7.22 20.62
N LYS A 208 -4.18 8.23 19.85
CA LYS A 208 -5.34 9.08 20.20
C LYS A 208 -6.67 8.45 19.80
N ALA A 209 -6.67 7.62 18.76
CA ALA A 209 -7.88 7.00 18.22
C ALA A 209 -8.25 5.68 18.91
N ALA A 210 -7.27 5.01 19.56
CA ALA A 210 -7.43 3.72 20.25
C ALA A 210 -8.12 3.82 21.63
#